data_e6bdf4f308d5a2503c82850d6cee0c14
#
_entry.id   e6bdf4f308d5a2503c82850d6cee0c14
#
_cell.length_a   1.000
_cell.length_b   1.000
_cell.length_c   1.000
_cell.angle_alpha   90.00
_cell.angle_beta   90.00
_cell.angle_gamma   90.00
#
_symmetry.space_group_name_H-M   'P 1'
#
loop_
_entity.id
_entity.type
_entity.pdbx_description
1 polymer ?
#
loop_
_entity_poly.entity_id
_entity_poly.type
_entity_poly.pdbx_seq_one_letter_code
_entity_poly.pdbx_strand_id
1 'polypeptide(L)'
;MKEMQMNATQSQDRERFVKLGQHDIHYHHKDDTLYISPKELLKPYPQKLTDRLIHFAQTKPDHIFAAKRNAQGEWVKLSYAEVLQRAWHIAQALHDRKLNQERPLVILSGNDLEHLTLSMGAMLAGVPFSAISPAYSLISQDFGKLKHVFEVLTPGMVYASDGQAFAKAIQACITPDIEVVTNKGIVGDQICTSFQSLLDTPVSNVQEFYQTLDENQIAKFLFTSGSTKLPKAVPTTHLMLCVNQQMLLQTFPEFEETPPVLLDWLSWHHTFGGSHNVGIALYNGGTIYIDDGKPVAGKFDETIRNLKEISPTVYLNVPKGWEE
;
A
#
# COMPACT_ATOMS: atom_id res chain seq x y z
N MET A 1 -26.01 -54.44 -13.91
CA MET A 1 -25.38 -53.16 -14.32
C MET A 1 -26.43 -52.07 -14.12
N LYS A 2 -26.28 -51.35 -13.02
CA LYS A 2 -27.10 -50.15 -12.73
C LYS A 2 -26.26 -48.95 -13.14
N GLU A 3 -26.68 -48.27 -14.17
CA GLU A 3 -26.15 -46.99 -14.57
C GLU A 3 -26.39 -45.99 -13.43
N MET A 4 -25.32 -45.50 -12.84
CA MET A 4 -25.35 -44.32 -12.00
C MET A 4 -25.50 -43.10 -12.90
N GLN A 5 -26.74 -42.62 -13.05
CA GLN A 5 -26.99 -41.30 -13.56
C GLN A 5 -26.39 -40.28 -12.57
N MET A 6 -25.24 -39.75 -12.89
CA MET A 6 -24.74 -38.51 -12.26
C MET A 6 -25.66 -37.39 -12.71
N ASN A 7 -26.50 -36.91 -11.78
CA ASN A 7 -27.17 -35.62 -11.91
C ASN A 7 -26.10 -34.55 -11.96
N ALA A 8 -25.77 -34.10 -13.18
CA ALA A 8 -25.11 -32.85 -13.40
C ALA A 8 -26.08 -31.73 -12.97
N THR A 9 -25.98 -31.32 -11.71
CA THR A 9 -26.55 -30.06 -11.27
C THR A 9 -25.84 -29.01 -12.12
N GLN A 10 -26.59 -28.42 -13.05
CA GLN A 10 -26.16 -27.23 -13.79
C GLN A 10 -25.72 -26.20 -12.75
N SER A 11 -24.40 -26.01 -12.59
CA SER A 11 -23.89 -24.78 -12.06
C SER A 11 -24.33 -23.74 -13.06
N GLN A 12 -25.37 -22.96 -12.73
CA GLN A 12 -25.63 -21.72 -13.43
C GLN A 12 -24.32 -20.95 -13.30
N ASP A 13 -23.60 -20.83 -14.40
CA ASP A 13 -22.41 -20.02 -14.51
C ASP A 13 -22.79 -18.60 -14.02
N ARG A 14 -22.34 -18.24 -12.84
CA ARG A 14 -22.51 -16.91 -12.26
C ARG A 14 -21.45 -16.00 -12.89
N GLU A 15 -21.40 -16.01 -14.21
CA GLU A 15 -20.57 -15.07 -14.93
C GLU A 15 -21.11 -13.65 -14.69
N ARG A 16 -20.26 -12.81 -14.14
CA ARG A 16 -20.52 -11.38 -14.03
C ARG A 16 -19.92 -10.70 -15.25
N PHE A 17 -20.73 -9.98 -16.00
CA PHE A 17 -20.21 -9.11 -17.05
C PHE A 17 -19.33 -8.03 -16.43
N VAL A 18 -18.10 -7.92 -16.89
CA VAL A 18 -17.16 -6.85 -16.50
C VAL A 18 -17.03 -5.91 -17.67
N LYS A 19 -17.37 -4.64 -17.44
CA LYS A 19 -17.20 -3.58 -18.43
C LYS A 19 -15.70 -3.28 -18.60
N LEU A 20 -15.22 -3.48 -19.81
CA LEU A 20 -13.85 -3.11 -20.19
C LEU A 20 -13.85 -1.80 -20.97
N GLY A 21 -12.78 -1.05 -20.85
CA GLY A 21 -12.54 0.18 -21.61
C GLY A 21 -12.27 -0.08 -23.08
N GLN A 22 -12.01 0.99 -23.81
CA GLN A 22 -11.65 0.90 -25.22
C GLN A 22 -10.28 0.26 -25.37
N HIS A 23 -10.15 -0.68 -26.30
CA HIS A 23 -8.91 -1.42 -26.58
C HIS A 23 -8.29 -1.08 -27.93
N ASP A 24 -8.78 -0.01 -28.58
CA ASP A 24 -8.22 0.48 -29.82
C ASP A 24 -6.80 1.03 -29.65
N ILE A 25 -5.92 0.64 -30.56
CA ILE A 25 -4.52 1.06 -30.53
C ILE A 25 -4.12 1.78 -31.83
N HIS A 26 -3.19 2.70 -31.71
CA HIS A 26 -2.34 3.18 -32.82
C HIS A 26 -1.04 2.41 -32.81
N TYR A 27 -0.57 2.07 -34.00
CA TYR A 27 0.77 1.52 -34.15
C TYR A 27 1.46 2.11 -35.37
N HIS A 28 2.75 2.31 -35.30
CA HIS A 28 3.58 2.71 -36.43
C HIS A 28 5.00 2.17 -36.25
N HIS A 29 5.66 1.94 -37.37
CA HIS A 29 7.08 1.58 -37.40
C HIS A 29 7.91 2.84 -37.65
N LYS A 30 9.00 2.98 -36.90
CA LYS A 30 10.06 3.94 -37.17
C LYS A 30 11.38 3.21 -37.00
N ASP A 31 12.13 3.11 -38.10
CA ASP A 31 13.29 2.25 -38.20
C ASP A 31 12.91 0.79 -37.79
N ASP A 32 13.70 0.09 -37.03
CA ASP A 32 13.40 -1.27 -36.50
C ASP A 32 12.54 -1.30 -35.24
N THR A 33 11.92 -0.17 -34.85
CA THR A 33 11.13 -0.06 -33.64
C THR A 33 9.64 0.04 -33.96
N LEU A 34 8.84 -0.80 -33.27
CA LEU A 34 7.37 -0.71 -33.29
C LEU A 34 6.90 0.16 -32.10
N TYR A 35 6.20 1.23 -32.41
CA TYR A 35 5.52 2.10 -31.44
C TYR A 35 4.06 1.72 -31.34
N ILE A 36 3.58 1.47 -30.12
CA ILE A 36 2.20 1.13 -29.83
C ILE A 36 1.68 2.10 -28.75
N SER A 37 0.52 2.70 -29.00
CA SER A 37 -0.15 3.57 -28.04
C SER A 37 -1.66 3.37 -28.09
N PRO A 38 -2.41 3.60 -26.97
CA PRO A 38 -3.86 3.61 -27.03
C PRO A 38 -4.37 4.76 -27.88
N LYS A 39 -5.52 4.59 -28.54
CA LYS A 39 -6.23 5.69 -29.20
C LYS A 39 -6.92 6.61 -28.20
N GLU A 40 -7.44 6.04 -27.12
CA GLU A 40 -8.04 6.81 -26.05
C GLU A 40 -6.97 7.59 -25.30
N LEU A 41 -7.13 8.91 -25.21
CA LEU A 41 -6.23 9.75 -24.44
C LEU A 41 -6.46 9.56 -22.94
N LEU A 42 -5.41 9.76 -22.17
CA LEU A 42 -5.53 9.78 -20.70
C LEU A 42 -6.48 10.90 -20.26
N LYS A 43 -7.52 10.55 -19.51
CA LYS A 43 -8.48 11.49 -18.95
C LYS A 43 -7.85 12.26 -17.78
N PRO A 44 -8.42 13.40 -17.38
CA PRO A 44 -7.96 14.14 -16.20
C PRO A 44 -7.90 13.25 -14.96
N TYR A 45 -6.88 13.48 -14.13
CA TYR A 45 -6.60 12.76 -12.90
C TYR A 45 -6.21 13.76 -11.78
N PRO A 46 -6.34 13.39 -10.49
CA PRO A 46 -5.93 14.26 -9.39
C PRO A 46 -4.42 14.47 -9.39
N GLN A 47 -3.96 15.61 -8.91
CA GLN A 47 -2.52 15.91 -8.81
C GLN A 47 -1.82 15.02 -7.78
N LYS A 48 -2.50 14.69 -6.68
CA LYS A 48 -1.97 13.88 -5.60
C LYS A 48 -2.88 12.68 -5.33
N LEU A 49 -2.30 11.51 -5.09
CA LEU A 49 -3.09 10.31 -4.81
C LEU A 49 -3.98 10.49 -3.57
N THR A 50 -3.49 11.25 -2.59
CA THR A 50 -4.22 11.59 -1.35
C THR A 50 -5.42 12.51 -1.57
N ASP A 51 -5.54 13.20 -2.72
CA ASP A 51 -6.74 13.95 -3.08
C ASP A 51 -7.97 13.02 -3.16
N ARG A 52 -7.76 11.73 -3.54
CA ARG A 52 -8.83 10.72 -3.54
C ARG A 52 -9.25 10.34 -2.13
N LEU A 53 -8.31 10.25 -1.18
CA LEU A 53 -8.65 10.02 0.23
C LEU A 53 -9.50 11.17 0.78
N ILE A 54 -9.12 12.41 0.52
CA ILE A 54 -9.86 13.61 0.94
C ILE A 54 -11.26 13.61 0.31
N HIS A 55 -11.35 13.36 -1.00
CA HIS A 55 -12.61 13.30 -1.72
C HIS A 55 -13.58 12.26 -1.13
N PHE A 56 -13.12 11.02 -0.89
CA PHE A 56 -14.01 9.98 -0.37
C PHE A 56 -14.32 10.15 1.12
N ALA A 57 -13.42 10.72 1.91
CA ALA A 57 -13.72 11.07 3.28
C ALA A 57 -14.83 12.15 3.38
N GLN A 58 -14.95 13.00 2.36
CA GLN A 58 -16.03 14.01 2.28
C GLN A 58 -17.33 13.45 1.70
N THR A 59 -17.25 12.60 0.68
CA THR A 59 -18.43 12.13 -0.08
C THR A 59 -19.00 10.81 0.41
N LYS A 60 -18.17 9.98 1.05
CA LYS A 60 -18.51 8.65 1.57
C LYS A 60 -17.81 8.40 2.92
N PRO A 61 -17.99 9.27 3.94
CA PRO A 61 -17.17 9.25 5.18
C PRO A 61 -17.18 7.90 5.89
N ASP A 62 -18.31 7.23 5.95
CA ASP A 62 -18.50 5.97 6.68
C ASP A 62 -18.17 4.72 5.84
N HIS A 63 -17.84 4.90 4.54
CA HIS A 63 -17.44 3.77 3.71
C HIS A 63 -16.09 3.22 4.18
N ILE A 64 -16.01 1.90 4.33
CA ILE A 64 -14.78 1.25 4.80
C ILE A 64 -13.69 1.33 3.72
N PHE A 65 -12.59 1.96 4.05
CA PHE A 65 -11.42 1.96 3.17
C PHE A 65 -10.52 0.75 3.41
N ALA A 66 -10.23 0.43 4.67
CA ALA A 66 -9.37 -0.69 4.98
C ALA A 66 -9.86 -1.51 6.17
N ALA A 67 -9.57 -2.81 6.15
CA ALA A 67 -9.88 -3.70 7.26
C ALA A 67 -8.77 -4.73 7.45
N LYS A 68 -8.51 -5.10 8.71
CA LYS A 68 -7.60 -6.18 9.08
C LYS A 68 -8.13 -6.95 10.29
N ARG A 69 -7.87 -8.26 10.36
CA ARG A 69 -8.24 -9.04 11.55
C ARG A 69 -7.35 -8.69 12.74
N ASN A 70 -7.98 -8.59 13.92
CA ASN A 70 -7.28 -8.53 15.19
C ASN A 70 -6.84 -9.93 15.66
N ALA A 71 -6.20 -10.01 16.83
CA ALA A 71 -5.77 -11.27 17.42
C ALA A 71 -6.93 -12.24 17.76
N GLN A 72 -8.15 -11.73 17.90
CA GLN A 72 -9.38 -12.50 18.14
C GLN A 72 -10.02 -12.99 16.83
N GLY A 73 -9.45 -12.62 15.68
CA GLY A 73 -9.97 -12.98 14.37
C GLY A 73 -11.12 -12.10 13.87
N GLU A 74 -11.41 -10.98 14.53
CA GLU A 74 -12.46 -10.03 14.17
C GLU A 74 -11.91 -8.96 13.21
N TRP A 75 -12.71 -8.51 12.25
CA TRP A 75 -12.32 -7.44 11.35
C TRP A 75 -12.36 -6.07 12.06
N VAL A 76 -11.19 -5.50 12.30
CA VAL A 76 -11.03 -4.07 12.63
C VAL A 76 -11.11 -3.30 11.32
N LYS A 77 -12.06 -2.38 11.23
CA LYS A 77 -12.36 -1.63 10.02
C LYS A 77 -12.08 -0.15 10.24
N LEU A 78 -11.52 0.51 9.23
CA LEU A 78 -11.34 1.95 9.20
C LEU A 78 -12.08 2.52 8.00
N SER A 79 -12.95 3.50 8.25
CA SER A 79 -13.63 4.25 7.22
C SER A 79 -12.69 5.26 6.55
N TYR A 80 -13.12 5.84 5.41
CA TYR A 80 -12.37 6.91 4.74
C TYR A 80 -12.18 8.12 5.65
N ALA A 81 -13.20 8.50 6.43
CA ALA A 81 -13.09 9.60 7.39
C ALA A 81 -12.09 9.31 8.50
N GLU A 82 -12.11 8.11 9.07
CA GLU A 82 -11.17 7.71 10.13
C GLU A 82 -9.74 7.64 9.63
N VAL A 83 -9.52 7.09 8.42
CA VAL A 83 -8.17 7.06 7.82
C VAL A 83 -7.67 8.48 7.54
N LEU A 84 -8.50 9.36 6.99
CA LEU A 84 -8.11 10.75 6.75
C LEU A 84 -7.79 11.49 8.04
N GLN A 85 -8.62 11.35 9.07
CA GLN A 85 -8.38 11.95 10.38
C GLN A 85 -7.03 11.51 10.95
N ARG A 86 -6.78 10.21 11.04
CA ARG A 86 -5.51 9.66 11.51
C ARG A 86 -4.32 10.16 10.66
N ALA A 87 -4.48 10.18 9.34
CA ALA A 87 -3.46 10.63 8.43
C ALA A 87 -3.10 12.11 8.62
N TRP A 88 -4.06 13.00 8.93
CA TRP A 88 -3.78 14.40 9.24
C TRP A 88 -3.00 14.58 10.55
N HIS A 89 -3.33 13.85 11.60
CA HIS A 89 -2.57 13.86 12.86
C HIS A 89 -1.13 13.40 12.64
N ILE A 90 -0.97 12.29 11.92
CA ILE A 90 0.36 11.78 11.54
C ILE A 90 1.11 12.81 10.68
N ALA A 91 0.44 13.40 9.67
CA ALA A 91 1.06 14.38 8.81
C ALA A 91 1.59 15.58 9.60
N GLN A 92 0.80 16.09 10.57
CA GLN A 92 1.26 17.16 11.45
C GLN A 92 2.46 16.73 12.29
N ALA A 93 2.41 15.51 12.84
CA ALA A 93 3.52 14.98 13.64
C ALA A 93 4.83 14.88 12.83
N LEU A 94 4.76 14.50 11.55
CA LEU A 94 5.92 14.43 10.67
C LEU A 94 6.41 15.84 10.27
N HIS A 95 5.47 16.75 10.00
CA HIS A 95 5.76 18.14 9.66
C HIS A 95 6.47 18.88 10.81
N ASP A 96 6.00 18.74 12.05
CA ASP A 96 6.60 19.32 13.25
C ASP A 96 8.04 18.82 13.49
N ARG A 97 8.32 17.58 13.10
CA ARG A 97 9.64 16.95 13.13
C ARG A 97 10.55 17.33 11.97
N LYS A 98 10.02 18.16 11.04
CA LYS A 98 10.74 18.66 9.85
C LYS A 98 11.26 17.52 8.95
N LEU A 99 10.54 16.38 8.92
CA LEU A 99 10.80 15.37 7.92
C LEU A 99 10.48 15.93 6.53
N ASN A 100 11.24 15.49 5.53
CA ASN A 100 11.13 15.98 4.15
C ASN A 100 11.71 14.95 3.17
N GLN A 101 11.94 15.34 1.92
CA GLN A 101 12.48 14.44 0.89
C GLN A 101 13.89 13.92 1.19
N GLU A 102 14.70 14.67 1.93
CA GLU A 102 16.07 14.34 2.30
C GLU A 102 16.12 13.51 3.60
N ARG A 103 15.03 13.54 4.36
CA ARG A 103 14.87 12.82 5.63
C ARG A 103 13.53 12.04 5.61
N PRO A 104 13.42 11.02 4.75
CA PRO A 104 12.18 10.26 4.58
C PRO A 104 11.87 9.36 5.78
N LEU A 105 10.68 8.75 5.73
CA LEU A 105 10.19 7.76 6.68
C LEU A 105 10.51 6.35 6.19
N VAL A 106 11.12 5.51 7.02
CA VAL A 106 11.28 4.06 6.79
C VAL A 106 10.22 3.30 7.58
N ILE A 107 9.54 2.34 6.95
CA ILE A 107 8.50 1.50 7.56
C ILE A 107 8.98 0.04 7.61
N LEU A 108 9.18 -0.47 8.80
CA LEU A 108 9.52 -1.88 9.10
C LEU A 108 8.27 -2.58 9.63
N SER A 109 7.42 -3.03 8.72
CA SER A 109 6.15 -3.68 9.03
C SER A 109 5.72 -4.62 7.91
N GLY A 110 4.83 -5.56 8.23
CA GLY A 110 3.97 -6.18 7.23
C GLY A 110 2.87 -5.23 6.78
N ASN A 111 1.84 -5.79 6.11
CA ASN A 111 0.65 -5.04 5.79
C ASN A 111 -0.22 -4.90 7.05
N ASP A 112 -0.49 -3.68 7.48
CA ASP A 112 -1.37 -3.39 8.61
C ASP A 112 -2.05 -2.01 8.49
N LEU A 113 -2.99 -1.73 9.39
CA LEU A 113 -3.74 -0.48 9.39
C LEU A 113 -2.87 0.73 9.79
N GLU A 114 -1.89 0.51 10.66
CA GLU A 114 -0.93 1.53 11.06
C GLU A 114 0.01 1.87 9.91
N HIS A 115 0.51 0.87 9.18
CA HIS A 115 1.31 1.08 7.96
C HIS A 115 0.52 1.90 6.92
N LEU A 116 -0.76 1.55 6.69
CA LEU A 116 -1.61 2.27 5.76
C LEU A 116 -1.76 3.74 6.17
N THR A 117 -2.19 3.99 7.40
CA THR A 117 -2.44 5.36 7.89
C THR A 117 -1.16 6.19 7.96
N LEU A 118 -0.03 5.56 8.31
CA LEU A 118 1.29 6.20 8.30
C LEU A 118 1.71 6.59 6.88
N SER A 119 1.48 5.71 5.91
CA SER A 119 1.76 6.00 4.48
C SER A 119 0.91 7.16 3.95
N MET A 120 -0.38 7.20 4.31
CA MET A 120 -1.27 8.32 3.94
C MET A 120 -0.82 9.63 4.61
N GLY A 121 -0.48 9.59 5.91
CA GLY A 121 0.03 10.74 6.64
C GLY A 121 1.35 11.28 6.08
N ALA A 122 2.27 10.39 5.71
CA ALA A 122 3.54 10.78 5.08
C ALA A 122 3.30 11.49 3.74
N MET A 123 2.43 10.96 2.88
CA MET A 123 2.05 11.60 1.62
C MET A 123 1.38 12.97 1.82
N LEU A 124 0.52 13.12 2.84
CA LEU A 124 -0.10 14.41 3.18
C LEU A 124 0.91 15.43 3.70
N ALA A 125 1.96 14.99 4.38
CA ALA A 125 3.05 15.84 4.87
C ALA A 125 4.12 16.15 3.81
N GLY A 126 4.01 15.62 2.58
CA GLY A 126 5.06 15.73 1.57
C GLY A 126 6.36 15.00 1.95
N VAL A 127 6.27 14.03 2.83
CA VAL A 127 7.38 13.20 3.30
C VAL A 127 7.37 11.87 2.57
N PRO A 128 8.38 11.55 1.75
CA PRO A 128 8.47 10.24 1.14
C PRO A 128 8.58 9.14 2.19
N PHE A 129 7.88 8.02 1.98
CA PHE A 129 8.05 6.85 2.81
C PHE A 129 8.66 5.69 2.02
N SER A 130 9.24 4.75 2.72
CA SER A 130 9.73 3.50 2.14
C SER A 130 9.36 2.32 3.02
N ALA A 131 8.46 1.47 2.54
CA ALA A 131 8.17 0.20 3.17
C ALA A 131 9.27 -0.81 2.78
N ILE A 132 9.91 -1.41 3.77
CA ILE A 132 11.05 -2.31 3.56
C ILE A 132 10.63 -3.76 3.77
N SER A 133 11.14 -4.64 2.93
CA SER A 133 10.90 -6.08 3.05
C SER A 133 11.19 -6.58 4.47
N PRO A 134 10.22 -7.18 5.18
CA PRO A 134 10.46 -7.76 6.50
C PRO A 134 11.61 -8.78 6.52
N ALA A 135 11.91 -9.41 5.39
CA ALA A 135 13.04 -10.35 5.29
C ALA A 135 14.40 -9.68 5.53
N TYR A 136 14.55 -8.38 5.23
CA TYR A 136 15.81 -7.66 5.48
C TYR A 136 16.07 -7.44 6.98
N SER A 137 15.04 -7.50 7.80
CA SER A 137 15.10 -7.29 9.25
C SER A 137 14.93 -8.57 10.06
N LEU A 138 13.99 -9.45 9.66
CA LEU A 138 13.55 -10.59 10.46
C LEU A 138 14.27 -11.90 10.09
N ILE A 139 14.78 -12.00 8.86
CA ILE A 139 15.45 -13.21 8.35
C ILE A 139 16.96 -12.99 8.19
N SER A 140 17.37 -11.80 7.77
CA SER A 140 18.77 -11.45 7.57
C SER A 140 19.55 -11.56 8.89
N GLN A 141 20.79 -12.06 8.81
CA GLN A 141 21.69 -12.18 9.96
C GLN A 141 22.67 -11.00 10.05
N ASP A 142 23.09 -10.45 8.91
CA ASP A 142 24.07 -9.36 8.80
C ASP A 142 23.45 -7.98 8.60
N PHE A 143 22.13 -7.96 8.27
CA PHE A 143 21.36 -6.75 7.94
C PHE A 143 21.96 -5.91 6.80
N GLY A 144 22.83 -6.49 5.94
CA GLY A 144 23.56 -5.75 4.93
C GLY A 144 22.65 -4.97 3.96
N LYS A 145 21.52 -5.57 3.52
CA LYS A 145 20.57 -4.87 2.66
C LYS A 145 19.83 -3.74 3.39
N LEU A 146 19.50 -3.93 4.67
CA LEU A 146 18.85 -2.90 5.48
C LEU A 146 19.79 -1.72 5.74
N LYS A 147 21.07 -1.98 6.10
CA LYS A 147 22.10 -0.96 6.27
C LYS A 147 22.22 -0.11 4.99
N HIS A 148 22.31 -0.77 3.83
CA HIS A 148 22.35 -0.09 2.55
C HIS A 148 21.11 0.81 2.30
N VAL A 149 19.91 0.34 2.68
CA VAL A 149 18.69 1.16 2.61
C VAL A 149 18.82 2.43 3.45
N PHE A 150 19.33 2.32 4.68
CA PHE A 150 19.53 3.46 5.58
C PHE A 150 20.59 4.42 5.07
N GLU A 151 21.68 3.91 4.50
CA GLU A 151 22.74 4.72 3.86
C GLU A 151 22.22 5.51 2.66
N VAL A 152 21.36 4.89 1.83
CA VAL A 152 20.81 5.54 0.62
C VAL A 152 19.72 6.55 0.97
N LEU A 153 18.83 6.22 1.92
CA LEU A 153 17.66 7.06 2.25
C LEU A 153 17.97 8.13 3.28
N THR A 154 18.97 7.94 4.15
CA THR A 154 19.23 8.83 5.30
C THR A 154 17.95 9.20 6.06
N PRO A 155 17.17 8.22 6.55
CA PRO A 155 15.83 8.48 7.07
C PRO A 155 15.88 9.36 8.33
N GLY A 156 14.87 10.20 8.50
CA GLY A 156 14.69 10.97 9.74
C GLY A 156 13.90 10.22 10.81
N MET A 157 13.12 9.22 10.37
CA MET A 157 12.29 8.40 11.24
C MET A 157 12.22 6.98 10.73
N VAL A 158 12.19 6.04 11.67
CA VAL A 158 11.90 4.61 11.43
C VAL A 158 10.67 4.22 12.23
N TYR A 159 9.68 3.64 11.57
CA TYR A 159 8.55 3.00 12.23
C TYR A 159 8.74 1.48 12.24
N ALA A 160 8.48 0.85 13.38
CA ALA A 160 8.40 -0.61 13.52
C ALA A 160 7.06 -1.03 14.12
N SER A 161 6.35 -1.94 13.46
CA SER A 161 5.09 -2.49 13.99
C SER A 161 5.30 -3.24 15.31
N ASP A 162 6.49 -3.81 15.54
CA ASP A 162 6.88 -4.50 16.77
C ASP A 162 8.34 -4.17 17.09
N GLY A 163 8.56 -3.28 18.07
CA GLY A 163 9.90 -2.85 18.46
C GLY A 163 10.81 -4.00 18.90
N GLN A 164 10.26 -5.02 19.59
CA GLN A 164 11.04 -6.16 20.04
C GLN A 164 11.44 -7.08 18.86
N ALA A 165 10.52 -7.35 17.95
CA ALA A 165 10.81 -8.20 16.79
C ALA A 165 11.87 -7.58 15.87
N PHE A 166 11.83 -6.27 15.66
CA PHE A 166 12.75 -5.53 14.78
C PHE A 166 14.00 -4.99 15.51
N ALA A 167 14.14 -5.20 16.85
CA ALA A 167 15.16 -4.56 17.67
C ALA A 167 16.59 -4.73 17.13
N LYS A 168 17.02 -5.95 16.83
CA LYS A 168 18.37 -6.22 16.33
C LYS A 168 18.68 -5.51 15.01
N ALA A 169 17.68 -5.49 14.10
CA ALA A 169 17.83 -4.85 12.81
C ALA A 169 17.92 -3.32 12.93
N ILE A 170 17.08 -2.71 13.77
CA ILE A 170 17.08 -1.27 14.03
C ILE A 170 18.40 -0.87 14.68
N GLN A 171 18.82 -1.54 15.75
CA GLN A 171 20.10 -1.25 16.45
C GLN A 171 21.33 -1.37 15.55
N ALA A 172 21.28 -2.24 14.52
CA ALA A 172 22.35 -2.39 13.55
C ALA A 172 22.46 -1.26 12.51
N CYS A 173 21.38 -0.47 12.34
CA CYS A 173 21.25 0.52 11.26
C CYS A 173 21.06 1.96 11.74
N ILE A 174 20.58 2.14 12.97
CA ILE A 174 20.16 3.46 13.48
C ILE A 174 21.36 4.31 13.87
N THR A 175 21.22 5.63 13.62
CA THR A 175 22.09 6.68 14.14
C THR A 175 21.30 7.55 15.15
N PRO A 176 21.96 8.30 16.05
CA PRO A 176 21.29 9.05 17.11
C PRO A 176 20.27 10.10 16.64
N ASP A 177 20.35 10.53 15.39
CA ASP A 177 19.47 11.51 14.76
C ASP A 177 18.20 10.90 14.13
N ILE A 178 18.07 9.58 14.16
CA ILE A 178 16.88 8.87 13.63
C ILE A 178 15.92 8.57 14.78
N GLU A 179 14.71 9.13 14.71
CA GLU A 179 13.66 8.81 15.67
C GLU A 179 13.06 7.42 15.40
N VAL A 180 12.92 6.61 16.46
CA VAL A 180 12.27 5.30 16.40
C VAL A 180 10.85 5.40 16.93
N VAL A 181 9.89 5.04 16.08
CA VAL A 181 8.47 4.95 16.43
C VAL A 181 8.06 3.48 16.46
N THR A 182 7.34 3.05 17.50
CA THR A 182 6.83 1.67 17.60
C THR A 182 5.33 1.65 17.87
N ASN A 183 4.62 0.66 17.28
CA ASN A 183 3.22 0.42 17.60
C ASN A 183 3.11 -0.40 18.90
N LYS A 184 3.98 -1.39 19.07
CA LYS A 184 4.11 -2.18 20.30
C LYS A 184 5.57 -2.52 20.60
N GLY A 185 5.86 -2.81 21.85
CA GLY A 185 7.22 -3.16 22.28
C GLY A 185 8.20 -1.99 22.20
N ILE A 186 9.44 -2.26 22.60
CA ILE A 186 10.56 -1.31 22.59
C ILE A 186 11.75 -1.91 21.86
N VAL A 187 12.70 -1.08 21.45
CA VAL A 187 13.93 -1.47 20.76
C VAL A 187 15.07 -1.48 21.78
N GLY A 188 15.29 -2.61 22.45
CA GLY A 188 16.30 -2.72 23.51
C GLY A 188 16.11 -1.65 24.58
N ASP A 189 17.18 -0.93 24.95
CA ASP A 189 17.16 0.15 25.92
C ASP A 189 16.92 1.53 25.28
N GLN A 190 16.53 1.58 24.01
CA GLN A 190 16.34 2.82 23.28
C GLN A 190 15.02 3.47 23.63
N ILE A 191 15.03 4.81 23.75
CA ILE A 191 13.80 5.59 23.86
C ILE A 191 13.06 5.51 22.52
N CYS A 192 11.84 4.95 22.56
CA CYS A 192 10.95 4.86 21.41
C CYS A 192 9.76 5.77 21.59
N THR A 193 9.40 6.47 20.54
CA THR A 193 8.12 7.20 20.46
C THR A 193 6.99 6.19 20.18
N SER A 194 5.87 6.29 20.88
CA SER A 194 4.73 5.43 20.58
C SER A 194 4.03 5.90 19.29
N PHE A 195 3.53 4.96 18.49
CA PHE A 195 2.70 5.31 17.33
C PHE A 195 1.47 6.13 17.72
N GLN A 196 0.89 5.85 18.91
CA GLN A 196 -0.24 6.61 19.42
C GLN A 196 0.08 8.10 19.57
N SER A 197 1.30 8.48 19.95
CA SER A 197 1.66 9.89 20.07
C SER A 197 1.64 10.66 18.75
N LEU A 198 1.81 9.98 17.61
CA LEU A 198 1.61 10.60 16.31
C LEU A 198 0.12 10.89 16.07
N LEU A 199 -0.76 9.98 16.49
CA LEU A 199 -2.22 10.15 16.41
C LEU A 199 -2.75 11.22 17.36
N ASP A 200 -2.05 11.46 18.46
CA ASP A 200 -2.43 12.47 19.48
C ASP A 200 -1.91 13.87 19.12
N THR A 201 -1.11 14.03 18.05
CA THR A 201 -0.57 15.33 17.63
C THR A 201 -1.70 16.21 17.08
N PRO A 202 -1.99 17.39 17.68
CA PRO A 202 -3.05 18.27 17.18
C PRO A 202 -2.73 18.80 15.78
N VAL A 203 -3.71 18.73 14.88
CA VAL A 203 -3.56 19.30 13.52
C VAL A 203 -3.60 20.82 13.59
N SER A 204 -2.64 21.50 12.95
CA SER A 204 -2.53 22.97 12.92
C SER A 204 -2.36 23.51 11.49
N ASN A 205 -1.15 23.46 10.94
CA ASN A 205 -0.81 24.11 9.67
C ASN A 205 -0.46 23.15 8.52
N VAL A 206 -0.41 21.84 8.78
CA VAL A 206 -0.02 20.88 7.74
C VAL A 206 -1.00 20.83 6.57
N GLN A 207 -2.28 21.16 6.80
CA GLN A 207 -3.27 21.21 5.72
C GLN A 207 -3.00 22.36 4.73
N GLU A 208 -2.53 23.51 5.21
CA GLU A 208 -2.08 24.62 4.37
C GLU A 208 -0.83 24.23 3.60
N PHE A 209 0.13 23.58 4.28
CA PHE A 209 1.34 23.06 3.64
C PHE A 209 1.02 22.06 2.53
N TYR A 210 0.06 21.16 2.74
CA TYR A 210 -0.38 20.19 1.72
C TYR A 210 -0.82 20.85 0.41
N GLN A 211 -1.42 22.05 0.48
CA GLN A 211 -1.84 22.78 -0.72
C GLN A 211 -0.65 23.28 -1.57
N THR A 212 0.54 23.34 -1.00
CA THR A 212 1.77 23.74 -1.71
C THR A 212 2.44 22.60 -2.46
N LEU A 213 2.04 21.35 -2.18
CA LEU A 213 2.60 20.14 -2.82
C LEU A 213 2.01 19.97 -4.22
N ASP A 214 2.83 19.54 -5.16
CA ASP A 214 2.44 19.24 -6.53
C ASP A 214 2.57 17.76 -6.89
N GLU A 215 2.24 17.41 -8.11
CA GLU A 215 2.25 16.05 -8.62
C GLU A 215 3.66 15.42 -8.72
N ASN A 216 4.71 16.26 -8.77
CA ASN A 216 6.10 15.79 -8.88
C ASN A 216 6.71 15.48 -7.51
N GLN A 217 6.00 15.81 -6.43
CA GLN A 217 6.40 15.44 -5.07
C GLN A 217 6.62 13.91 -5.00
N ILE A 218 7.80 13.48 -4.52
CA ILE A 218 8.07 12.08 -4.28
C ILE A 218 7.16 11.58 -3.15
N ALA A 219 6.29 10.64 -3.45
CA ALA A 219 5.38 10.01 -2.48
C ALA A 219 6.07 8.89 -1.71
N LYS A 220 6.90 8.10 -2.41
CA LYS A 220 7.59 6.97 -1.79
C LYS A 220 8.84 6.52 -2.56
N PHE A 221 9.69 5.76 -1.87
CA PHE A 221 10.79 5.01 -2.47
C PHE A 221 10.47 3.51 -2.43
N LEU A 222 10.65 2.84 -3.56
CA LEU A 222 10.55 1.39 -3.67
C LEU A 222 11.95 0.82 -3.91
N PHE A 223 12.31 -0.22 -3.16
CA PHE A 223 13.59 -0.90 -3.35
C PHE A 223 13.41 -2.12 -4.24
N THR A 224 14.11 -2.15 -5.37
CA THR A 224 14.11 -3.28 -6.29
C THR A 224 15.32 -4.17 -6.03
N SER A 225 15.13 -5.49 -6.12
CA SER A 225 16.23 -6.45 -6.19
C SER A 225 16.90 -6.34 -7.56
N GLY A 226 17.67 -5.29 -7.81
CA GLY A 226 18.37 -5.11 -9.08
C GLY A 226 19.29 -6.30 -9.44
N SER A 227 19.78 -6.34 -10.68
CA SER A 227 20.80 -7.29 -11.16
C SER A 227 22.13 -7.21 -10.36
N THR A 228 22.29 -6.18 -9.55
CA THR A 228 23.38 -5.97 -8.60
C THR A 228 23.01 -6.55 -7.23
N LYS A 229 23.99 -6.92 -6.42
CA LYS A 229 23.78 -7.52 -5.09
C LYS A 229 22.98 -6.66 -4.12
N LEU A 230 23.02 -5.33 -4.26
CA LEU A 230 22.32 -4.37 -3.40
C LEU A 230 21.08 -3.79 -4.08
N PRO A 231 19.97 -3.57 -3.34
CA PRO A 231 18.74 -3.02 -3.89
C PRO A 231 18.90 -1.54 -4.26
N LYS A 232 18.20 -1.11 -5.32
CA LYS A 232 18.18 0.28 -5.77
C LYS A 232 16.90 0.97 -5.33
N ALA A 233 17.00 2.19 -4.82
CA ALA A 233 15.87 3.05 -4.51
C ALA A 233 15.26 3.62 -5.81
N VAL A 234 13.98 3.41 -6.02
CA VAL A 234 13.22 3.97 -7.14
C VAL A 234 12.26 5.02 -6.57
N PRO A 235 12.48 6.31 -6.86
CA PRO A 235 11.53 7.35 -6.45
C PRO A 235 10.23 7.19 -7.25
N THR A 236 9.11 7.31 -6.56
CA THR A 236 7.77 7.25 -7.15
C THR A 236 7.01 8.51 -6.74
N THR A 237 6.63 9.32 -7.73
CA THR A 237 5.91 10.58 -7.50
C THR A 237 4.40 10.37 -7.44
N HIS A 238 3.66 11.38 -6.97
CA HIS A 238 2.20 11.40 -7.04
C HIS A 238 1.71 11.28 -8.49
N LEU A 239 2.37 11.97 -9.44
CA LEU A 239 2.09 11.87 -10.87
C LEU A 239 2.10 10.42 -11.36
N MET A 240 3.17 9.68 -11.05
CA MET A 240 3.30 8.27 -11.46
C MET A 240 2.19 7.39 -10.90
N LEU A 241 1.81 7.62 -9.64
CA LEU A 241 0.73 6.88 -8.98
C LEU A 241 -0.63 7.21 -9.60
N CYS A 242 -0.95 8.50 -9.78
CA CYS A 242 -2.24 8.95 -10.29
C CYS A 242 -2.44 8.57 -11.76
N VAL A 243 -1.43 8.75 -12.60
CA VAL A 243 -1.45 8.35 -14.02
C VAL A 243 -1.72 6.86 -14.16
N ASN A 244 -0.99 6.02 -13.41
CA ASN A 244 -1.20 4.58 -13.46
C ASN A 244 -2.63 4.19 -13.02
N GLN A 245 -3.14 4.77 -11.93
CA GLN A 245 -4.50 4.49 -11.46
C GLN A 245 -5.56 5.00 -12.44
N GLN A 246 -5.35 6.14 -13.10
CA GLN A 246 -6.26 6.62 -14.14
C GLN A 246 -6.27 5.68 -15.37
N MET A 247 -5.11 5.15 -15.77
CA MET A 247 -5.03 4.15 -16.83
C MET A 247 -5.80 2.88 -16.47
N LEU A 248 -5.68 2.42 -15.21
CA LEU A 248 -6.44 1.26 -14.72
C LEU A 248 -7.95 1.53 -14.73
N LEU A 249 -8.38 2.71 -14.28
CA LEU A 249 -9.80 3.10 -14.31
C LEU A 249 -10.35 3.15 -15.73
N GLN A 250 -9.58 3.64 -16.71
CA GLN A 250 -10.00 3.62 -18.11
C GLN A 250 -10.05 2.21 -18.70
N THR A 251 -9.19 1.31 -18.21
CA THR A 251 -9.21 -0.11 -18.60
C THR A 251 -10.39 -0.85 -17.96
N PHE A 252 -10.73 -0.51 -16.73
CA PHE A 252 -11.80 -1.11 -15.95
C PHE A 252 -12.81 -0.05 -15.48
N PRO A 253 -13.58 0.57 -16.40
CA PRO A 253 -14.55 1.63 -16.06
C PRO A 253 -15.67 1.16 -15.13
N GLU A 254 -15.84 -0.14 -14.95
CA GLU A 254 -16.70 -0.74 -13.93
C GLU A 254 -16.42 -0.21 -12.51
N PHE A 255 -15.17 0.21 -12.22
CA PHE A 255 -14.81 0.74 -10.90
C PHE A 255 -15.48 2.07 -10.56
N GLU A 256 -15.97 2.83 -11.56
CA GLU A 256 -16.78 4.04 -11.31
C GLU A 256 -18.17 3.69 -10.79
N GLU A 257 -18.78 2.63 -11.31
CA GLU A 257 -20.13 2.18 -10.98
C GLU A 257 -20.16 1.30 -9.73
N THR A 258 -19.15 0.41 -9.63
CA THR A 258 -19.01 -0.55 -8.54
C THR A 258 -17.59 -0.41 -7.94
N PRO A 259 -17.43 0.36 -6.85
CA PRO A 259 -16.15 0.49 -6.18
C PRO A 259 -15.55 -0.87 -5.82
N PRO A 260 -14.26 -1.10 -6.10
CA PRO A 260 -13.64 -2.42 -5.94
C PRO A 260 -13.52 -2.82 -4.47
N VAL A 261 -13.78 -4.09 -4.20
CA VAL A 261 -13.50 -4.74 -2.92
C VAL A 261 -12.39 -5.74 -3.14
N LEU A 262 -11.24 -5.52 -2.50
CA LEU A 262 -10.07 -6.38 -2.59
C LEU A 262 -9.90 -7.19 -1.30
N LEU A 263 -9.44 -8.42 -1.44
CA LEU A 263 -8.78 -9.19 -0.39
C LEU A 263 -7.31 -9.33 -0.80
N ASP A 264 -6.38 -8.77 -0.02
CA ASP A 264 -5.00 -8.59 -0.46
C ASP A 264 -3.98 -9.06 0.60
N TRP A 265 -3.14 -10.02 0.21
CA TRP A 265 -1.99 -10.50 0.98
C TRP A 265 -0.65 -10.07 0.38
N LEU A 266 -0.67 -9.45 -0.82
CA LEU A 266 0.54 -9.04 -1.53
C LEU A 266 1.27 -7.95 -0.75
N SER A 267 2.57 -8.13 -0.59
CA SER A 267 3.38 -7.26 0.26
C SER A 267 3.45 -5.83 -0.25
N TRP A 268 3.20 -4.86 0.63
CA TRP A 268 3.17 -3.44 0.27
C TRP A 268 4.55 -2.80 0.06
N HIS A 269 5.63 -3.50 0.38
CA HIS A 269 6.97 -3.09 -0.03
C HIS A 269 7.27 -3.35 -1.52
N HIS A 270 6.36 -4.01 -2.23
CA HIS A 270 6.40 -4.20 -3.68
C HIS A 270 5.39 -3.31 -4.40
N THR A 271 5.71 -2.95 -5.65
CA THR A 271 4.83 -2.14 -6.51
C THR A 271 3.43 -2.75 -6.63
N PHE A 272 3.33 -4.07 -6.79
CA PHE A 272 2.04 -4.74 -7.01
C PHE A 272 1.11 -4.58 -5.79
N GLY A 273 1.53 -4.94 -4.59
CA GLY A 273 0.71 -4.73 -3.38
C GLY A 273 0.55 -3.26 -3.03
N GLY A 274 1.68 -2.55 -2.82
CA GLY A 274 1.70 -1.23 -2.19
C GLY A 274 1.42 -0.03 -3.11
N SER A 275 1.49 -0.19 -4.44
CA SER A 275 1.11 0.89 -5.36
C SER A 275 -0.15 0.54 -6.16
N HIS A 276 -0.20 -0.67 -6.71
CA HIS A 276 -1.29 -1.09 -7.58
C HIS A 276 -2.55 -1.43 -6.76
N ASN A 277 -2.49 -2.39 -5.80
CA ASN A 277 -3.69 -2.86 -5.10
C ASN A 277 -4.24 -1.82 -4.10
N VAL A 278 -3.37 -1.22 -3.28
CA VAL A 278 -3.78 -0.10 -2.41
C VAL A 278 -4.29 1.07 -3.23
N GLY A 279 -3.63 1.36 -4.37
CA GLY A 279 -4.04 2.41 -5.29
C GLY A 279 -5.41 2.15 -5.92
N ILE A 280 -5.71 0.92 -6.36
CA ILE A 280 -7.03 0.57 -6.92
C ILE A 280 -8.15 0.86 -5.90
N ALA A 281 -7.98 0.41 -4.64
CA ALA A 281 -8.99 0.68 -3.61
C ALA A 281 -9.13 2.19 -3.36
N LEU A 282 -8.03 2.89 -3.11
CA LEU A 282 -8.03 4.32 -2.79
C LEU A 282 -8.57 5.18 -3.94
N TYR A 283 -8.09 4.93 -5.17
CA TYR A 283 -8.43 5.77 -6.32
C TYR A 283 -9.91 5.71 -6.71
N ASN A 284 -10.54 4.56 -6.48
CA ASN A 284 -11.91 4.27 -6.91
C ASN A 284 -12.92 4.25 -5.75
N GLY A 285 -12.55 4.65 -4.53
CA GLY A 285 -13.45 4.67 -3.38
C GLY A 285 -13.88 3.27 -2.93
N GLY A 286 -13.00 2.29 -3.11
CA GLY A 286 -13.20 0.89 -2.76
C GLY A 286 -12.75 0.53 -1.36
N THR A 287 -12.69 -0.77 -1.09
CA THR A 287 -12.29 -1.35 0.19
C THR A 287 -11.16 -2.33 -0.01
N ILE A 288 -10.13 -2.30 0.86
CA ILE A 288 -9.07 -3.30 0.90
C ILE A 288 -9.10 -4.06 2.23
N TYR A 289 -9.33 -5.37 2.16
CA TYR A 289 -9.21 -6.28 3.29
C TYR A 289 -7.80 -6.87 3.29
N ILE A 290 -7.05 -6.60 4.35
CA ILE A 290 -5.67 -7.09 4.53
C ILE A 290 -5.75 -8.54 4.97
N ASP A 291 -5.21 -9.45 4.14
CA ASP A 291 -5.20 -10.88 4.40
C ASP A 291 -3.85 -11.31 5.00
N ASP A 292 -3.88 -11.91 6.18
CA ASP A 292 -2.71 -12.52 6.81
C ASP A 292 -2.49 -13.97 6.31
N GLY A 293 -3.40 -14.50 5.50
CA GLY A 293 -3.23 -15.71 4.72
C GLY A 293 -2.18 -15.53 3.63
N LYS A 294 -1.60 -16.63 3.17
CA LYS A 294 -0.58 -16.64 2.10
C LYS A 294 -0.62 -18.02 1.44
N PRO A 295 -0.17 -18.15 0.17
CA PRO A 295 -0.04 -19.43 -0.51
C PRO A 295 1.19 -20.20 0.02
N VAL A 296 1.17 -20.52 1.31
CA VAL A 296 2.19 -21.31 2.01
C VAL A 296 1.52 -22.23 3.01
N ALA A 297 2.14 -23.38 3.29
CA ALA A 297 1.63 -24.37 4.22
C ALA A 297 1.20 -23.76 5.56
N GLY A 298 -0.01 -24.06 6.02
CA GLY A 298 -0.59 -23.60 7.29
C GLY A 298 -1.13 -22.16 7.28
N LYS A 299 -1.10 -21.46 6.14
CA LYS A 299 -1.65 -20.10 6.00
C LYS A 299 -2.73 -19.97 4.93
N PHE A 300 -2.82 -20.93 4.03
CA PHE A 300 -3.75 -20.90 2.90
C PHE A 300 -5.23 -20.99 3.33
N ASP A 301 -5.53 -21.79 4.34
CA ASP A 301 -6.90 -21.92 4.88
C ASP A 301 -7.48 -20.58 5.36
N GLU A 302 -6.63 -19.69 5.86
CA GLU A 302 -7.03 -18.34 6.25
C GLU A 302 -7.49 -17.51 5.05
N THR A 303 -6.74 -17.54 3.96
CA THR A 303 -7.13 -16.89 2.71
C THR A 303 -8.46 -17.44 2.19
N ILE A 304 -8.64 -18.75 2.18
CA ILE A 304 -9.89 -19.39 1.74
C ILE A 304 -11.08 -18.97 2.60
N ARG A 305 -10.89 -18.92 3.92
CA ARG A 305 -11.93 -18.42 4.85
C ARG A 305 -12.29 -16.96 4.53
N ASN A 306 -11.27 -16.13 4.35
CA ASN A 306 -11.46 -14.71 4.07
C ASN A 306 -12.12 -14.47 2.71
N LEU A 307 -11.75 -15.22 1.66
CA LEU A 307 -12.40 -15.18 0.34
C LEU A 307 -13.89 -15.50 0.42
N LYS A 308 -14.27 -16.55 1.18
CA LYS A 308 -15.66 -16.95 1.37
C LYS A 308 -16.48 -15.90 2.13
N GLU A 309 -15.87 -15.24 3.11
CA GLU A 309 -16.55 -14.25 3.96
C GLU A 309 -16.69 -12.90 3.25
N ILE A 310 -15.63 -12.42 2.60
CA ILE A 310 -15.60 -11.10 1.99
C ILE A 310 -16.19 -11.10 0.58
N SER A 311 -16.02 -12.18 -0.18
CA SER A 311 -16.44 -12.26 -1.59
C SER A 311 -15.93 -11.05 -2.39
N PRO A 312 -14.62 -10.87 -2.54
CA PRO A 312 -14.05 -9.69 -3.18
C PRO A 312 -14.54 -9.57 -4.64
N THR A 313 -14.70 -8.34 -5.11
CA THR A 313 -15.06 -8.06 -6.52
C THR A 313 -13.84 -8.07 -7.43
N VAL A 314 -12.66 -7.84 -6.85
CA VAL A 314 -11.36 -7.91 -7.53
C VAL A 314 -10.39 -8.72 -6.65
N TYR A 315 -9.84 -9.78 -7.22
CA TYR A 315 -8.83 -10.59 -6.56
C TYR A 315 -7.60 -10.72 -7.45
N LEU A 316 -6.48 -10.23 -6.95
CA LEU A 316 -5.21 -10.18 -7.65
C LEU A 316 -4.22 -11.09 -6.92
N ASN A 317 -3.49 -11.89 -7.69
CA ASN A 317 -2.56 -12.84 -7.13
C ASN A 317 -1.34 -13.00 -8.04
N VAL A 318 -0.30 -13.66 -7.54
CA VAL A 318 0.86 -14.09 -8.32
C VAL A 318 0.68 -15.55 -8.77
N PRO A 319 1.39 -16.02 -9.81
CA PRO A 319 1.22 -17.39 -10.32
C PRO A 319 1.23 -18.43 -9.20
N LYS A 320 2.19 -18.37 -8.27
CA LYS A 320 2.27 -19.30 -7.13
C LYS A 320 0.99 -19.34 -6.29
N GLY A 321 0.31 -18.22 -6.13
CA GLY A 321 -0.93 -18.17 -5.36
C GLY A 321 -2.16 -18.72 -6.10
N TRP A 322 -2.06 -18.95 -7.42
CA TRP A 322 -3.09 -19.60 -8.23
C TRP A 322 -2.86 -21.12 -8.36
N GLU A 323 -1.64 -21.59 -8.10
CA GLU A 323 -1.26 -22.99 -8.17
C GLU A 323 -1.68 -23.80 -6.93
N GLU A 324 -1.87 -23.16 -5.78
CA GLU A 324 -2.29 -23.76 -4.50
C GLU A 324 -3.83 -23.85 -4.39
#